data_ac95647a3b62e3583036f7eb5173db21
#
_entry.id   ac95647a3b62e3583036f7eb5173db21
#
_cell.length_a   1.000
_cell.length_b   1.000
_cell.length_c   1.000
_cell.angle_alpha   90.00
_cell.angle_beta   90.00
_cell.angle_gamma   90.00
#
_symmetry.space_group_name_H-M   'P 1'
#
loop_
_entity.id
_entity.type
_entity.pdbx_description
1 polymer ?
#
loop_
_entity_poly.entity_id
_entity_poly.type
_entity_poly.pdbx_seq_one_letter_code
_entity_poly.pdbx_strand_id
1 'polypeptide(L)'
;MSWFVMFAESAFRGCSSLFDIIISDSVTSIGNEAFLFCNSLHSLVLPDTVVVNQDDDIHDIIIENAKYADIKNLKLTNGEPIATLKSYLEAGKKLAPMQLILEIKAHQTPEREDRCVKACLDLVKATGMEKQVDYISFSMHACEELVKLTPQAQVYNLGSDVAPKVIKQKGFAGIDYYGGALLKNPNWIKESHDLGMKVNVWTIDQMKEIQKCVDSGVDFITTNKLEEAKKIAEGKLSFK
;
A
#
# COMPACT_ATOMS: atom_id res chain seq x y z
N MET A 1 -21.73 -23.87 -17.34
CA MET A 1 -22.70 -23.73 -16.23
C MET A 1 -21.96 -23.07 -15.08
N SER A 2 -22.30 -21.82 -14.80
CA SER A 2 -21.73 -21.11 -13.65
C SER A 2 -22.51 -21.52 -12.42
N TRP A 3 -21.86 -22.20 -11.47
CA TRP A 3 -22.46 -22.50 -10.19
C TRP A 3 -22.30 -21.25 -9.32
N PHE A 4 -23.40 -20.63 -8.95
CA PHE A 4 -23.41 -19.56 -7.95
C PHE A 4 -23.40 -20.22 -6.57
N VAL A 5 -22.36 -19.94 -5.78
CA VAL A 5 -22.28 -20.39 -4.39
C VAL A 5 -22.70 -19.24 -3.50
N MET A 6 -23.69 -19.49 -2.64
CA MET A 6 -24.16 -18.52 -1.63
C MET A 6 -24.03 -19.15 -0.26
N PHE A 7 -23.63 -18.39 0.74
CA PHE A 7 -23.91 -18.74 2.12
C PHE A 7 -25.31 -18.26 2.46
N ALA A 8 -26.17 -19.20 2.87
CA ALA A 8 -27.52 -18.90 3.29
C ALA A 8 -27.52 -18.00 4.54
N GLU A 9 -28.65 -17.41 4.85
CA GLU A 9 -28.88 -16.73 6.11
C GLU A 9 -28.51 -17.68 7.26
N SER A 10 -27.76 -17.18 8.25
CA SER A 10 -27.30 -17.94 9.42
C SER A 10 -26.46 -19.20 9.13
N ALA A 11 -25.84 -19.34 7.96
CA ALA A 11 -25.17 -20.58 7.53
C ALA A 11 -24.13 -21.14 8.52
N PHE A 12 -23.41 -20.28 9.24
CA PHE A 12 -22.41 -20.65 10.27
C PHE A 12 -22.78 -20.10 11.64
N ARG A 13 -24.03 -19.70 11.85
CA ARG A 13 -24.47 -19.13 13.13
C ARG A 13 -24.17 -20.07 14.29
N GLY A 14 -23.50 -19.54 15.32
CA GLY A 14 -23.18 -20.30 16.53
C GLY A 14 -22.01 -21.29 16.39
N CYS A 15 -21.26 -21.27 15.29
CA CYS A 15 -20.06 -22.07 15.13
C CYS A 15 -18.92 -21.52 16.02
N SER A 16 -19.06 -21.73 17.34
CA SER A 16 -18.15 -21.17 18.35
C SER A 16 -16.71 -21.68 18.26
N SER A 17 -16.47 -22.80 17.56
CA SER A 17 -15.14 -23.38 17.32
C SER A 17 -14.54 -23.00 15.97
N LEU A 18 -15.20 -22.16 15.18
CA LEU A 18 -14.70 -21.68 13.90
C LEU A 18 -13.66 -20.59 14.15
N PHE A 19 -12.38 -20.85 13.85
CA PHE A 19 -11.27 -19.92 14.04
C PHE A 19 -11.01 -19.07 12.83
N ASP A 20 -10.94 -19.69 11.65
CA ASP A 20 -10.62 -19.05 10.38
C ASP A 20 -11.55 -19.57 9.29
N ILE A 21 -11.93 -18.70 8.38
CA ILE A 21 -12.66 -19.07 7.18
C ILE A 21 -12.12 -18.29 5.98
N ILE A 22 -11.86 -19.01 4.89
CA ILE A 22 -11.50 -18.42 3.60
C ILE A 22 -12.72 -18.53 2.71
N ILE A 23 -13.25 -17.38 2.28
CA ILE A 23 -14.35 -17.32 1.33
C ILE A 23 -13.78 -17.42 -0.08
N SER A 24 -14.21 -18.44 -0.83
CA SER A 24 -13.80 -18.60 -2.23
C SER A 24 -14.40 -17.53 -3.13
N ASP A 25 -13.68 -17.17 -4.22
CA ASP A 25 -14.15 -16.23 -5.25
C ASP A 25 -15.45 -16.68 -5.95
N SER A 26 -15.82 -17.95 -5.81
CA SER A 26 -17.10 -18.48 -6.30
C SER A 26 -18.29 -18.08 -5.42
N VAL A 27 -18.04 -17.57 -4.21
CA VAL A 27 -19.12 -17.10 -3.31
C VAL A 27 -19.55 -15.70 -3.72
N THR A 28 -20.77 -15.59 -4.20
CA THR A 28 -21.32 -14.33 -4.72
C THR A 28 -22.13 -13.55 -3.70
N SER A 29 -22.53 -14.19 -2.60
CA SER A 29 -23.20 -13.51 -1.49
C SER A 29 -23.06 -14.27 -0.18
N ILE A 30 -23.10 -13.54 0.92
CA ILE A 30 -23.14 -14.05 2.29
C ILE A 30 -24.41 -13.54 2.91
N GLY A 31 -25.29 -14.45 3.36
CA GLY A 31 -26.57 -14.14 3.97
C GLY A 31 -26.42 -13.42 5.32
N ASN A 32 -27.49 -12.75 5.73
CA ASN A 32 -27.53 -12.07 7.03
C ASN A 32 -27.25 -13.08 8.15
N GLU A 33 -26.53 -12.61 9.18
CA GLU A 33 -26.21 -13.42 10.37
C GLU A 33 -25.40 -14.71 10.08
N ALA A 34 -24.83 -14.88 8.87
CA ALA A 34 -24.13 -16.09 8.50
C ALA A 34 -23.05 -16.50 9.51
N PHE A 35 -22.41 -15.54 10.17
CA PHE A 35 -21.35 -15.76 11.17
C PHE A 35 -21.71 -15.24 12.56
N LEU A 36 -22.99 -14.99 12.83
CA LEU A 36 -23.43 -14.51 14.14
C LEU A 36 -23.12 -15.55 15.23
N PHE A 37 -22.55 -15.10 16.35
CA PHE A 37 -22.07 -15.94 17.47
C PHE A 37 -20.92 -16.90 17.12
N CYS A 38 -20.17 -16.67 16.05
CA CYS A 38 -18.89 -17.33 15.82
C CYS A 38 -17.80 -16.68 16.69
N ASN A 39 -17.87 -16.85 17.99
CA ASN A 39 -17.04 -16.10 18.96
C ASN A 39 -15.53 -16.39 18.90
N SER A 40 -15.15 -17.47 18.24
CA SER A 40 -13.74 -17.81 18.01
C SER A 40 -13.23 -17.42 16.62
N LEU A 41 -14.06 -16.81 15.80
CA LEU A 41 -13.66 -16.39 14.46
C LEU A 41 -12.68 -15.21 14.53
N HIS A 42 -11.40 -15.47 14.25
CA HIS A 42 -10.32 -14.50 14.29
C HIS A 42 -9.99 -13.93 12.91
N SER A 43 -10.29 -14.69 11.85
CA SER A 43 -10.02 -14.28 10.48
C SER A 43 -11.17 -14.68 9.56
N LEU A 44 -11.63 -13.70 8.79
CA LEU A 44 -12.55 -13.88 7.67
C LEU A 44 -11.83 -13.33 6.44
N VAL A 45 -11.26 -14.23 5.63
CA VAL A 45 -10.63 -13.84 4.37
C VAL A 45 -11.72 -13.78 3.31
N LEU A 46 -12.07 -12.57 2.91
CA LEU A 46 -12.92 -12.33 1.76
C LEU A 46 -12.14 -12.55 0.45
N PRO A 47 -12.83 -12.81 -0.67
CA PRO A 47 -12.19 -12.88 -1.98
C PRO A 47 -11.33 -11.64 -2.25
N ASP A 48 -10.33 -11.78 -3.11
CA ASP A 48 -9.37 -10.74 -3.51
C ASP A 48 -10.08 -9.50 -4.08
N THR A 49 -10.58 -8.65 -3.18
CA THR A 49 -11.33 -7.44 -3.55
C THR A 49 -10.49 -6.18 -3.45
N VAL A 50 -9.25 -6.27 -2.94
CA VAL A 50 -8.31 -5.16 -2.95
C VAL A 50 -7.73 -5.03 -4.35
N VAL A 51 -8.00 -3.89 -5.00
CA VAL A 51 -7.48 -3.58 -6.33
C VAL A 51 -6.31 -2.61 -6.25
N VAL A 52 -5.42 -2.66 -7.24
CA VAL A 52 -4.30 -1.73 -7.39
C VAL A 52 -4.64 -0.77 -8.52
N ASN A 53 -4.69 0.51 -8.19
CA ASN A 53 -4.87 1.59 -9.15
C ASN A 53 -4.06 2.81 -8.72
N GLN A 54 -3.57 3.59 -9.69
CA GLN A 54 -2.80 4.81 -9.41
C GLN A 54 -3.67 5.91 -8.85
N ASP A 55 -4.88 6.07 -9.39
CA ASP A 55 -5.84 7.11 -9.04
C ASP A 55 -6.93 6.57 -8.11
N ASP A 56 -7.67 7.46 -7.46
CA ASP A 56 -8.76 7.11 -6.55
C ASP A 56 -10.03 6.67 -7.30
N ASP A 57 -10.05 6.88 -8.60
CA ASP A 57 -11.16 6.51 -9.48
C ASP A 57 -10.71 5.72 -10.71
N ILE A 58 -11.65 5.08 -11.37
CA ILE A 58 -11.52 4.48 -12.68
C ILE A 58 -12.78 4.73 -13.50
N HIS A 59 -12.65 5.39 -14.66
CA HIS A 59 -13.78 5.78 -15.53
C HIS A 59 -14.87 6.50 -14.73
N ASP A 60 -14.49 7.51 -13.93
CA ASP A 60 -15.38 8.31 -13.06
C ASP A 60 -16.04 7.50 -11.92
N ILE A 61 -15.63 6.26 -11.69
CA ILE A 61 -16.10 5.45 -10.57
C ILE A 61 -15.09 5.56 -9.43
N ILE A 62 -15.49 6.16 -8.32
CA ILE A 62 -14.66 6.22 -7.11
C ILE A 62 -14.52 4.81 -6.54
N ILE A 63 -13.31 4.27 -6.55
CA ILE A 63 -12.99 2.88 -6.20
C ILE A 63 -13.43 2.55 -4.77
N GLU A 64 -13.18 3.45 -3.83
CA GLU A 64 -13.57 3.29 -2.42
C GLU A 64 -15.08 3.03 -2.22
N ASN A 65 -15.93 3.55 -3.12
CA ASN A 65 -17.37 3.43 -3.07
C ASN A 65 -17.92 2.32 -3.98
N ALA A 66 -17.09 1.72 -4.80
CA ALA A 66 -17.48 0.69 -5.75
C ALA A 66 -17.50 -0.70 -5.11
N LYS A 67 -18.38 -1.57 -5.60
CA LYS A 67 -18.26 -3.01 -5.35
C LYS A 67 -17.25 -3.58 -6.34
N TYR A 68 -16.39 -4.48 -5.89
CA TYR A 68 -15.44 -5.15 -6.78
C TYR A 68 -16.11 -5.78 -8.02
N ALA A 69 -17.31 -6.35 -7.85
CA ALA A 69 -18.08 -6.92 -8.96
C ALA A 69 -18.37 -5.93 -10.09
N ASP A 70 -18.47 -4.64 -9.78
CA ASP A 70 -18.80 -3.58 -10.74
C ASP A 70 -17.55 -3.10 -11.50
N ILE A 71 -16.37 -3.22 -10.89
CA ILE A 71 -15.10 -2.72 -11.45
C ILE A 71 -14.18 -3.81 -12.02
N LYS A 72 -14.30 -5.07 -11.60
CA LYS A 72 -13.38 -6.15 -11.96
C LYS A 72 -13.21 -6.41 -13.47
N ASN A 73 -14.20 -6.02 -14.28
CA ASN A 73 -14.18 -6.19 -15.73
C ASN A 73 -13.81 -4.91 -16.48
N LEU A 74 -13.59 -3.82 -15.76
CA LEU A 74 -13.13 -2.57 -16.37
C LEU A 74 -11.68 -2.71 -16.83
N LYS A 75 -11.33 -1.92 -17.82
CA LYS A 75 -9.97 -1.87 -18.35
C LYS A 75 -9.36 -0.50 -18.08
N LEU A 76 -8.08 -0.50 -17.77
CA LEU A 76 -7.28 0.70 -17.70
C LEU A 76 -7.19 1.37 -19.09
N THR A 77 -6.74 2.61 -19.15
CA THR A 77 -6.59 3.37 -20.41
C THR A 77 -5.68 2.70 -21.43
N ASN A 78 -4.74 1.86 -20.97
CA ASN A 78 -3.87 1.06 -21.83
C ASN A 78 -4.50 -0.26 -22.30
N GLY A 79 -5.76 -0.54 -21.90
CA GLY A 79 -6.48 -1.76 -22.27
C GLY A 79 -6.26 -2.97 -21.35
N GLU A 80 -5.38 -2.86 -20.35
CA GLU A 80 -5.14 -3.92 -19.37
C GLU A 80 -6.28 -4.00 -18.33
N PRO A 81 -6.54 -5.18 -17.76
CA PRO A 81 -7.51 -5.31 -16.68
C PRO A 81 -6.99 -4.65 -15.40
N ILE A 82 -7.91 -4.27 -14.49
CA ILE A 82 -7.54 -3.87 -13.14
C ILE A 82 -6.88 -5.06 -12.44
N ALA A 83 -5.69 -4.84 -11.91
CA ALA A 83 -4.99 -5.86 -11.13
C ALA A 83 -5.56 -5.93 -9.70
N THR A 84 -5.66 -7.13 -9.13
CA THR A 84 -5.84 -7.29 -7.70
C THR A 84 -4.48 -7.18 -6.98
N LEU A 85 -4.49 -6.75 -5.72
CA LEU A 85 -3.27 -6.69 -4.93
C LEU A 85 -2.58 -8.07 -4.85
N LYS A 86 -3.36 -9.16 -4.72
CA LYS A 86 -2.81 -10.52 -4.73
C LYS A 86 -2.05 -10.82 -6.01
N SER A 87 -2.65 -10.57 -7.17
CA SER A 87 -1.98 -10.82 -8.46
C SER A 87 -0.72 -9.98 -8.63
N TYR A 88 -0.73 -8.75 -8.10
CA TYR A 88 0.42 -7.86 -8.11
C TYR A 88 1.55 -8.37 -7.21
N LEU A 89 1.22 -8.81 -5.98
CA LEU A 89 2.18 -9.41 -5.05
C LEU A 89 2.78 -10.71 -5.61
N GLU A 90 1.96 -11.59 -6.19
CA GLU A 90 2.44 -12.83 -6.82
C GLU A 90 3.38 -12.57 -8.01
N ALA A 91 3.13 -11.51 -8.78
CA ALA A 91 4.04 -11.09 -9.85
C ALA A 91 5.34 -10.52 -9.27
N GLY A 92 5.26 -9.63 -8.27
CA GLY A 92 6.40 -9.01 -7.61
C GLY A 92 7.32 -10.03 -6.93
N LYS A 93 6.75 -11.09 -6.34
CA LYS A 93 7.51 -12.17 -5.72
C LYS A 93 8.50 -12.84 -6.67
N LYS A 94 8.19 -12.89 -7.98
CA LYS A 94 9.07 -13.46 -9.01
C LYS A 94 10.22 -12.54 -9.40
N LEU A 95 10.16 -11.28 -8.98
CA LEU A 95 11.12 -10.24 -9.32
C LEU A 95 12.11 -9.93 -8.17
N ALA A 96 12.19 -10.79 -7.15
CA ALA A 96 13.15 -10.61 -6.07
C ALA A 96 14.59 -10.46 -6.65
N PRO A 97 15.43 -9.57 -6.11
CA PRO A 97 15.28 -8.85 -4.83
C PRO A 97 14.56 -7.48 -4.92
N MET A 98 13.74 -7.23 -5.94
CA MET A 98 13.02 -5.96 -6.07
C MET A 98 12.08 -5.75 -4.88
N GLN A 99 12.15 -4.55 -4.28
CA GLN A 99 11.23 -4.11 -3.22
C GLN A 99 9.97 -3.54 -3.86
N LEU A 100 8.81 -3.92 -3.34
CA LEU A 100 7.53 -3.33 -3.72
C LEU A 100 7.18 -2.22 -2.72
N ILE A 101 6.73 -1.09 -3.23
CA ILE A 101 6.21 0.02 -2.43
C ILE A 101 4.69 0.04 -2.58
N LEU A 102 3.99 -0.27 -1.50
CA LEU A 102 2.53 -0.33 -1.46
C LEU A 102 1.97 0.94 -0.85
N GLU A 103 1.35 1.79 -1.68
CA GLU A 103 0.61 2.94 -1.20
C GLU A 103 -0.79 2.52 -0.75
N ILE A 104 -1.13 2.82 0.50
CA ILE A 104 -2.50 2.75 0.98
C ILE A 104 -3.09 4.15 0.89
N LYS A 105 -4.09 4.30 0.02
CA LYS A 105 -4.79 5.57 -0.20
C LYS A 105 -5.55 5.99 1.06
N ALA A 106 -5.65 7.30 1.28
CA ALA A 106 -6.52 7.84 2.31
C ALA A 106 -7.99 7.53 1.97
N HIS A 107 -8.78 7.13 2.95
CA HIS A 107 -10.20 6.84 2.79
C HIS A 107 -11.04 7.88 3.54
N GLN A 108 -12.34 7.90 3.24
CA GLN A 108 -13.27 8.89 3.79
C GLN A 108 -13.44 8.78 5.31
N THR A 109 -13.20 7.60 5.90
CA THR A 109 -13.29 7.38 7.34
C THR A 109 -12.17 6.50 7.87
N PRO A 110 -11.75 6.69 9.13
CA PRO A 110 -10.74 5.84 9.77
C PRO A 110 -11.09 4.35 9.73
N GLU A 111 -12.36 3.99 9.90
CA GLU A 111 -12.80 2.58 9.88
C GLU A 111 -12.62 1.94 8.49
N ARG A 112 -12.71 2.73 7.42
CA ARG A 112 -12.41 2.26 6.06
C ARG A 112 -10.91 2.08 5.85
N GLU A 113 -10.10 3.02 6.36
CA GLU A 113 -8.63 2.88 6.36
C GLU A 113 -8.20 1.64 7.12
N ASP A 114 -8.72 1.41 8.34
CA ASP A 114 -8.41 0.22 9.15
C ASP A 114 -8.70 -1.08 8.40
N ARG A 115 -9.85 -1.16 7.72
CA ARG A 115 -10.18 -2.33 6.89
C ARG A 115 -9.24 -2.52 5.72
N CYS A 116 -8.89 -1.42 5.03
CA CYS A 116 -7.95 -1.47 3.91
C CYS A 116 -6.55 -1.90 4.36
N VAL A 117 -6.04 -1.29 5.43
CA VAL A 117 -4.76 -1.65 6.05
C VAL A 117 -4.74 -3.13 6.40
N LYS A 118 -5.76 -3.60 7.11
CA LYS A 118 -5.85 -5.02 7.49
C LYS A 118 -5.88 -5.94 6.28
N ALA A 119 -6.70 -5.65 5.28
CA ALA A 119 -6.80 -6.46 4.07
C ALA A 119 -5.47 -6.53 3.29
N CYS A 120 -4.76 -5.40 3.19
CA CYS A 120 -3.43 -5.35 2.58
C CYS A 120 -2.42 -6.20 3.35
N LEU A 121 -2.36 -6.07 4.68
CA LEU A 121 -1.47 -6.85 5.52
C LEU A 121 -1.74 -8.35 5.44
N ASP A 122 -3.01 -8.75 5.44
CA ASP A 122 -3.43 -10.14 5.32
C ASP A 122 -2.97 -10.74 3.97
N LEU A 123 -3.11 -9.99 2.86
CA LEU A 123 -2.66 -10.43 1.53
C LEU A 123 -1.13 -10.50 1.43
N VAL A 124 -0.41 -9.52 1.96
CA VAL A 124 1.07 -9.53 2.00
C VAL A 124 1.56 -10.73 2.79
N LYS A 125 0.95 -11.02 3.94
CA LYS A 125 1.27 -12.21 4.76
C LYS A 125 0.92 -13.51 4.04
N ALA A 126 -0.27 -13.61 3.45
CA ALA A 126 -0.71 -14.80 2.72
C ALA A 126 0.19 -15.15 1.52
N THR A 127 0.81 -14.14 0.89
CA THR A 127 1.77 -14.32 -0.20
C THR A 127 3.21 -14.51 0.27
N GLY A 128 3.50 -14.32 1.55
CA GLY A 128 4.84 -14.40 2.14
C GLY A 128 5.77 -13.28 1.66
N MET A 129 5.21 -12.08 1.47
CA MET A 129 5.92 -10.91 0.91
C MET A 129 6.31 -9.87 1.97
N GLU A 130 6.18 -10.17 3.26
CA GLU A 130 6.37 -9.21 4.37
C GLU A 130 7.76 -8.54 4.37
N LYS A 131 8.77 -9.23 3.83
CA LYS A 131 10.14 -8.70 3.74
C LYS A 131 10.42 -7.96 2.43
N GLN A 132 9.49 -8.00 1.49
CA GLN A 132 9.66 -7.44 0.15
C GLN A 132 8.66 -6.30 -0.12
N VAL A 133 7.85 -5.92 0.88
CA VAL A 133 6.87 -4.83 0.77
C VAL A 133 7.18 -3.77 1.82
N ASP A 134 7.36 -2.55 1.37
CA ASP A 134 7.35 -1.34 2.19
C ASP A 134 6.03 -0.60 1.96
N TYR A 135 5.59 0.18 2.94
CA TYR A 135 4.29 0.85 2.90
C TYR A 135 4.45 2.36 2.90
N ILE A 136 3.60 3.03 2.12
CA ILE A 136 3.51 4.48 2.10
C ILE A 136 2.04 4.91 2.20
N SER A 137 1.76 6.06 2.78
CA SER A 137 0.43 6.67 2.78
C SER A 137 0.49 8.18 3.04
N PHE A 138 -0.44 8.92 2.43
CA PHE A 138 -0.74 10.30 2.81
C PHE A 138 -1.51 10.36 4.14
N SER A 139 -2.27 9.31 4.48
CA SER A 139 -2.99 9.26 5.75
C SER A 139 -2.04 8.94 6.90
N MET A 140 -1.95 9.86 7.86
CA MET A 140 -1.23 9.64 9.11
C MET A 140 -1.85 8.48 9.90
N HIS A 141 -3.19 8.36 9.90
CA HIS A 141 -3.91 7.29 10.58
C HIS A 141 -3.56 5.92 9.97
N ALA A 142 -3.58 5.79 8.64
CA ALA A 142 -3.18 4.54 7.98
C ALA A 142 -1.74 4.16 8.30
N CYS A 143 -0.80 5.13 8.33
CA CYS A 143 0.59 4.87 8.74
C CYS A 143 0.68 4.40 10.19
N GLU A 144 -0.05 5.02 11.11
CA GLU A 144 -0.07 4.64 12.53
C GLU A 144 -0.66 3.24 12.73
N GLU A 145 -1.72 2.90 12.01
CA GLU A 145 -2.35 1.57 12.07
C GLU A 145 -1.45 0.48 11.48
N LEU A 146 -0.73 0.77 10.39
CA LEU A 146 0.31 -0.11 9.84
C LEU A 146 1.39 -0.44 10.87
N VAL A 147 1.97 0.57 11.52
CA VAL A 147 3.03 0.37 12.54
C VAL A 147 2.49 -0.38 13.74
N LYS A 148 1.28 -0.09 14.18
CA LYS A 148 0.62 -0.76 15.31
C LYS A 148 0.39 -2.25 15.02
N LEU A 149 -0.10 -2.60 13.84
CA LEU A 149 -0.40 -3.98 13.46
C LEU A 149 0.85 -4.77 13.00
N THR A 150 1.86 -4.07 12.49
CA THR A 150 3.08 -4.69 11.94
C THR A 150 4.31 -3.85 12.29
N PRO A 151 4.78 -3.86 13.56
CA PRO A 151 5.87 -2.99 14.03
C PRO A 151 7.20 -3.15 13.30
N GLN A 152 7.40 -4.27 12.61
CA GLN A 152 8.60 -4.56 11.81
C GLN A 152 8.52 -4.04 10.37
N ALA A 153 7.35 -3.60 9.90
CA ALA A 153 7.18 -3.09 8.55
C ALA A 153 7.89 -1.75 8.37
N GLN A 154 8.39 -1.52 7.16
CA GLN A 154 8.92 -0.22 6.77
C GLN A 154 7.76 0.65 6.30
N VAL A 155 7.40 1.64 7.11
CA VAL A 155 6.29 2.56 6.83
C VAL A 155 6.84 3.97 6.68
N TYR A 156 6.49 4.64 5.59
CA TYR A 156 6.90 6.02 5.28
C TYR A 156 5.67 6.91 5.12
N ASN A 157 5.70 8.08 5.71
CA ASN A 157 4.64 9.06 5.51
C ASN A 157 4.87 9.89 4.24
N LEU A 158 3.85 10.00 3.39
CA LEU A 158 3.85 10.80 2.15
C LEU A 158 3.51 12.27 2.39
N GLY A 159 2.98 12.63 3.55
CA GLY A 159 2.63 14.01 3.91
C GLY A 159 3.88 14.85 4.10
N SER A 160 4.01 15.93 3.38
CA SER A 160 5.25 16.72 3.28
C SER A 160 5.33 17.89 4.28
N ASP A 161 4.56 17.87 5.36
CA ASP A 161 4.36 18.97 6.32
C ASP A 161 4.77 18.65 7.76
N VAL A 162 5.14 17.40 8.04
CA VAL A 162 5.49 16.93 9.39
C VAL A 162 7.00 16.79 9.54
N ALA A 163 7.57 17.38 10.58
CA ALA A 163 9.01 17.32 10.85
C ALA A 163 9.48 15.88 11.15
N PRO A 164 10.71 15.49 10.72
CA PRO A 164 11.26 14.14 10.91
C PRO A 164 11.21 13.63 12.34
N LYS A 165 11.45 14.50 13.32
CA LYS A 165 11.37 14.13 14.74
C LYS A 165 10.00 13.60 15.16
N VAL A 166 8.92 14.19 14.63
CA VAL A 166 7.55 13.74 14.92
C VAL A 166 7.28 12.39 14.24
N ILE A 167 7.73 12.23 13.00
CA ILE A 167 7.64 10.98 12.26
C ILE A 167 8.35 9.85 13.01
N LYS A 168 9.56 10.11 13.52
CA LYS A 168 10.30 9.15 14.35
C LYS A 168 9.55 8.75 15.62
N GLN A 169 8.93 9.71 16.30
CA GLN A 169 8.17 9.45 17.53
C GLN A 169 6.96 8.53 17.29
N LYS A 170 6.41 8.54 16.07
CA LYS A 170 5.32 7.66 15.66
C LYS A 170 5.81 6.25 15.23
N GLY A 171 7.13 6.02 15.25
CA GLY A 171 7.70 4.71 14.92
C GLY A 171 7.86 4.43 13.42
N PHE A 172 7.73 5.45 12.56
CA PHE A 172 7.87 5.26 11.12
C PHE A 172 9.33 5.07 10.72
N ALA A 173 9.55 4.35 9.61
CA ALA A 173 10.87 4.06 9.06
C ALA A 173 11.50 5.27 8.37
N GLY A 174 10.71 6.24 7.96
CA GLY A 174 11.19 7.43 7.29
C GLY A 174 10.11 8.35 6.75
N ILE A 175 10.57 9.28 5.93
CA ILE A 175 9.74 10.23 5.20
C ILE A 175 9.81 9.94 3.70
N ASP A 176 8.69 10.12 3.02
CA ASP A 176 8.56 10.04 1.56
C ASP A 176 7.92 11.34 1.07
N TYR A 177 8.74 12.38 0.86
CA TYR A 177 8.25 13.74 0.76
C TYR A 177 8.42 14.34 -0.64
N TYR A 178 7.48 15.23 -0.98
CA TYR A 178 7.58 16.04 -2.18
C TYR A 178 8.86 16.85 -2.20
N GLY A 179 9.57 16.87 -3.33
CA GLY A 179 10.86 17.53 -3.47
C GLY A 179 10.85 19.01 -3.06
N GLY A 180 9.76 19.74 -3.35
CA GLY A 180 9.60 21.13 -2.94
C GLY A 180 9.51 21.34 -1.42
N ALA A 181 9.05 20.33 -0.66
CA ALA A 181 9.03 20.39 0.81
C ALA A 181 10.45 20.23 1.38
N LEU A 182 11.25 19.33 0.81
CA LEU A 182 12.66 19.15 1.21
C LEU A 182 13.50 20.37 0.85
N LEU A 183 13.22 21.05 -0.28
CA LEU A 183 13.88 22.31 -0.63
C LEU A 183 13.59 23.44 0.38
N LYS A 184 12.37 23.47 0.93
CA LYS A 184 11.99 24.44 1.98
C LYS A 184 12.60 24.09 3.34
N ASN A 185 12.89 22.80 3.58
CA ASN A 185 13.43 22.27 4.83
C ASN A 185 14.71 21.49 4.59
N PRO A 186 15.80 22.15 4.16
CA PRO A 186 17.01 21.47 3.67
C PRO A 186 17.69 20.58 4.72
N ASN A 187 17.43 20.82 6.00
CA ASN A 187 17.96 20.02 7.10
C ASN A 187 17.21 18.69 7.34
N TRP A 188 16.04 18.50 6.77
CA TRP A 188 15.21 17.32 7.06
C TRP A 188 15.82 16.01 6.57
N ILE A 189 16.62 16.03 5.50
CA ILE A 189 17.34 14.84 5.06
C ILE A 189 18.33 14.42 6.15
N LYS A 190 19.19 15.36 6.58
CA LYS A 190 20.17 15.10 7.66
C LYS A 190 19.51 14.72 8.97
N GLU A 191 18.46 15.43 9.38
CA GLU A 191 17.72 15.14 10.60
C GLU A 191 17.12 13.74 10.58
N SER A 192 16.54 13.32 9.45
CA SER A 192 16.02 11.95 9.26
C SER A 192 17.13 10.91 9.44
N HIS A 193 18.28 11.09 8.81
CA HIS A 193 19.42 10.18 8.93
C HIS A 193 19.98 10.15 10.36
N ASP A 194 20.09 11.30 11.04
CA ASP A 194 20.55 11.38 12.44
C ASP A 194 19.59 10.60 13.38
N LEU A 195 18.31 10.51 13.02
CA LEU A 195 17.29 9.73 13.72
C LEU A 195 17.23 8.25 13.29
N GLY A 196 18.09 7.82 12.37
CA GLY A 196 18.10 6.46 11.82
C GLY A 196 16.90 6.16 10.93
N MET A 197 16.36 7.17 10.27
CA MET A 197 15.28 7.06 9.30
C MET A 197 15.81 7.23 7.87
N LYS A 198 15.04 6.71 6.90
CA LYS A 198 15.32 6.88 5.47
C LYS A 198 14.49 8.02 4.88
N VAL A 199 14.96 8.53 3.75
CA VAL A 199 14.32 9.62 3.00
C VAL A 199 14.10 9.19 1.56
N ASN A 200 12.84 9.18 1.13
CA ASN A 200 12.45 9.17 -0.28
C ASN A 200 12.00 10.57 -0.71
N VAL A 201 12.17 10.86 -1.99
CA VAL A 201 11.68 12.11 -2.61
C VAL A 201 10.90 11.80 -3.88
N TRP A 202 9.74 12.45 -4.07
CA TRP A 202 8.84 12.26 -5.21
C TRP A 202 8.31 13.57 -5.77
N THR A 203 7.82 13.66 -6.98
CA THR A 203 8.26 12.89 -8.15
C THR A 203 9.27 13.76 -8.86
N ILE A 204 10.49 13.29 -9.05
CA ILE A 204 11.59 14.07 -9.58
C ILE A 204 11.97 13.56 -10.97
N ASP A 205 11.66 14.32 -12.01
CA ASP A 205 11.90 13.93 -13.41
C ASP A 205 12.94 14.80 -14.13
N GLN A 206 13.35 15.91 -13.51
CA GLN A 206 14.37 16.78 -14.07
C GLN A 206 15.78 16.27 -13.69
N MET A 207 16.64 16.05 -14.68
CA MET A 207 17.97 15.43 -14.47
C MET A 207 18.83 16.20 -13.47
N LYS A 208 18.80 17.54 -13.50
CA LYS A 208 19.52 18.38 -12.54
C LYS A 208 18.97 18.25 -11.11
N GLU A 209 17.68 18.02 -10.97
CA GLU A 209 17.06 17.81 -9.66
C GLU A 209 17.35 16.41 -9.13
N ILE A 210 17.33 15.38 -9.99
CA ILE A 210 17.80 14.03 -9.66
C ILE A 210 19.24 14.07 -9.16
N GLN A 211 20.14 14.79 -9.86
CA GLN A 211 21.52 14.96 -9.42
C GLN A 211 21.61 15.60 -8.03
N LYS A 212 20.85 16.68 -7.79
CA LYS A 212 20.81 17.33 -6.47
C LYS A 212 20.30 16.39 -5.37
N CYS A 213 19.30 15.56 -5.65
CA CYS A 213 18.80 14.57 -4.70
C CYS A 213 19.89 13.53 -4.36
N VAL A 214 20.59 13.01 -5.37
CA VAL A 214 21.74 12.10 -5.18
C VAL A 214 22.83 12.77 -4.35
N ASP A 215 23.22 14.00 -4.70
CA ASP A 215 24.27 14.76 -3.98
C ASP A 215 23.85 15.08 -2.54
N SER A 216 22.55 15.22 -2.26
CA SER A 216 22.01 15.45 -0.92
C SER A 216 21.91 14.18 -0.08
N GLY A 217 22.17 13.01 -0.67
CA GLY A 217 22.21 11.75 0.03
C GLY A 217 20.82 11.16 0.36
N VAL A 218 19.76 11.48 -0.40
CA VAL A 218 18.47 10.78 -0.22
C VAL A 218 18.62 9.29 -0.48
N ASP A 219 17.85 8.47 0.22
CA ASP A 219 17.95 7.01 0.10
C ASP A 219 17.24 6.48 -1.16
N PHE A 220 16.14 7.13 -1.55
CA PHE A 220 15.32 6.75 -2.69
C PHE A 220 14.83 7.98 -3.47
N ILE A 221 14.62 7.80 -4.77
CA ILE A 221 14.06 8.81 -5.66
C ILE A 221 12.94 8.18 -6.47
N THR A 222 11.72 8.69 -6.31
CA THR A 222 10.59 8.34 -7.17
C THR A 222 10.63 9.19 -8.44
N THR A 223 10.73 8.55 -9.60
CA THR A 223 10.89 9.21 -10.89
C THR A 223 10.30 8.39 -12.03
N ASN A 224 9.81 9.07 -13.07
CA ASN A 224 9.47 8.47 -14.36
C ASN A 224 10.70 8.27 -15.28
N LYS A 225 11.91 8.67 -14.82
CA LYS A 225 13.18 8.64 -15.57
C LYS A 225 14.17 7.65 -14.97
N LEU A 226 13.72 6.41 -14.78
CA LEU A 226 14.44 5.37 -14.04
C LEU A 226 15.87 5.12 -14.58
N GLU A 227 16.00 4.97 -15.89
CA GLU A 227 17.30 4.64 -16.51
C GLU A 227 18.33 5.77 -16.35
N GLU A 228 17.88 7.01 -16.49
CA GLU A 228 18.72 8.19 -16.31
C GLU A 228 19.08 8.38 -14.83
N ALA A 229 18.09 8.25 -13.94
CA ALA A 229 18.30 8.35 -12.49
C ALA A 229 19.32 7.31 -12.00
N LYS A 230 19.21 6.08 -12.47
CA LYS A 230 20.17 5.02 -12.16
C LYS A 230 21.60 5.37 -12.62
N LYS A 231 21.76 5.89 -13.84
CA LYS A 231 23.09 6.32 -14.35
C LYS A 231 23.68 7.46 -13.54
N ILE A 232 22.85 8.39 -13.06
CA ILE A 232 23.28 9.49 -12.19
C ILE A 232 23.72 8.93 -10.83
N ALA A 233 22.91 8.09 -10.20
CA ALA A 233 23.22 7.48 -8.91
C ALA A 233 24.51 6.63 -8.96
N GLU A 234 24.76 5.96 -10.09
CA GLU A 234 25.98 5.17 -10.31
C GLU A 234 27.20 6.03 -10.73
N GLY A 235 27.06 7.36 -10.85
CA GLY A 235 28.13 8.27 -11.31
C GLY A 235 28.47 8.14 -12.79
N LYS A 236 27.66 7.46 -13.58
CA LYS A 236 27.85 7.27 -15.03
C LYS A 236 27.32 8.43 -15.88
N LEU A 237 26.51 9.29 -15.28
CA LEU A 237 25.96 10.51 -15.87
C LEU A 237 25.96 11.59 -14.79
N SER A 238 26.29 12.84 -15.14
CA SER A 238 26.35 13.95 -14.19
C SER A 238 25.82 15.24 -14.83
N PHE A 239 25.06 16.00 -14.06
CA PHE A 239 24.47 17.28 -14.45
C PHE A 239 24.92 18.37 -13.44
N LYS A 240 25.72 19.31 -13.89
CA LYS A 240 26.13 20.47 -13.10
C LYS A 240 25.18 21.66 -13.31
#